data_903cb798a1e47b17f4a812d54a36520b
#
_entry.id   903cb798a1e47b17f4a812d54a36520b
#
_cell.length_a   1.000
_cell.length_b   1.000
_cell.length_c   1.000
_cell.angle_alpha   90.00
_cell.angle_beta   90.00
_cell.angle_gamma   90.00
#
_symmetry.space_group_name_H-M   'P 1'
#
loop_
_entity.id
_entity.type
_entity.pdbx_description
1 polymer ?
#
loop_
_entity_poly.entity_id
_entity_poly.type
_entity_poly.pdbx_seq_one_letter_code
_entity_poly.pdbx_strand_id
1 'polypeptide(L)'
;VKRFISFQFNASISPILIPVKKAITKKLTISLSICVFCCTLLGLLVQSLDGFPGRLGDSAAAALSSKNTFPKQNKYAKVKYGCSADLEFCWAPENSQPSLALIGDSHAHHLAFGLQKNWGKQFLLIGHPGTPPVKGIISLKHEKSSKQPLMSKALDTVINDPDIKTVVLSARWHYFVNSKKGDFQLLDYKNDSNLITLGKLLSQTISELVMHKKKVIVVLDVPQIPLNPKNCIKSRPLQTTAGNCTFQEDQRRNNDAKINEMIGKVAKNFSSVTVVDASKAICDQGICFVGDGVNSIYYHDDNHLTNKGSDLVLSKILQQGKF
;
A
#
# COMPACT_ATOMS: atom_id res chain seq x y z
N VAL A 1 -55.05 -15.42 59.15
CA VAL A 1 -54.39 -14.49 60.09
C VAL A 1 -52.88 -14.82 60.05
N LYS A 2 -52.09 -14.08 59.22
CA LYS A 2 -50.59 -14.16 59.28
C LYS A 2 -50.10 -12.81 59.83
N ARG A 3 -49.51 -12.87 61.03
CA ARG A 3 -48.80 -11.73 61.63
C ARG A 3 -47.48 -11.56 60.93
N PHE A 4 -47.23 -10.38 60.31
CA PHE A 4 -45.91 -9.92 59.88
C PHE A 4 -45.23 -9.27 61.06
N ILE A 5 -44.10 -9.82 61.50
CA ILE A 5 -43.18 -9.21 62.46
C ILE A 5 -42.18 -8.39 61.66
N SER A 6 -42.30 -7.06 61.72
CA SER A 6 -41.30 -6.14 61.14
C SER A 6 -40.12 -5.99 62.13
N PHE A 7 -38.96 -6.50 61.77
CA PHE A 7 -37.72 -6.19 62.48
C PHE A 7 -37.19 -4.85 61.92
N GLN A 8 -37.31 -3.79 62.74
CA GLN A 8 -36.55 -2.55 62.46
C GLN A 8 -35.14 -2.74 62.98
N PHE A 9 -34.18 -2.85 62.07
CA PHE A 9 -32.76 -2.71 62.39
C PHE A 9 -32.42 -1.22 62.46
N ASN A 10 -32.38 -0.66 63.67
CA ASN A 10 -31.77 0.64 63.94
C ASN A 10 -30.24 0.44 63.94
N ALA A 11 -29.59 0.56 62.76
CA ALA A 11 -28.15 0.64 62.67
C ALA A 11 -27.71 2.07 62.98
N SER A 12 -27.45 2.36 64.25
CA SER A 12 -26.79 3.58 64.69
C SER A 12 -25.32 3.48 64.25
N ILE A 13 -25.02 3.98 63.06
CA ILE A 13 -23.66 4.08 62.56
C ILE A 13 -22.97 5.20 63.33
N SER A 14 -22.00 4.85 64.18
CA SER A 14 -21.29 5.81 65.01
C SER A 14 -20.57 6.87 64.14
N PRO A 15 -20.61 8.16 64.52
CA PRO A 15 -20.04 9.27 63.74
C PRO A 15 -18.52 9.17 63.49
N ILE A 16 -17.85 8.24 64.16
CA ILE A 16 -16.39 8.02 64.03
C ILE A 16 -16.06 7.22 62.74
N LEU A 17 -16.96 6.42 62.19
CA LEU A 17 -16.73 5.62 61.00
C LEU A 17 -16.81 6.44 59.69
N ILE A 18 -17.55 7.53 59.67
CA ILE A 18 -17.72 8.38 58.50
C ILE A 18 -16.45 9.09 58.01
N PRO A 19 -15.67 9.74 58.92
CA PRO A 19 -14.42 10.40 58.52
C PRO A 19 -13.33 9.40 58.09
N VAL A 20 -13.29 8.21 58.68
CA VAL A 20 -12.32 7.16 58.30
C VAL A 20 -12.64 6.61 56.89
N LYS A 21 -13.91 6.31 56.58
CA LYS A 21 -14.31 5.90 55.22
C LYS A 21 -14.00 6.99 54.19
N LYS A 22 -14.28 8.26 54.50
CA LYS A 22 -14.01 9.38 53.63
C LYS A 22 -12.50 9.61 53.36
N ALA A 23 -11.66 9.39 54.40
CA ALA A 23 -10.21 9.47 54.27
C ALA A 23 -9.62 8.30 53.46
N ILE A 24 -10.13 7.08 53.64
CA ILE A 24 -9.70 5.89 52.89
C ILE A 24 -10.10 6.03 51.44
N THR A 25 -11.32 6.46 51.10
CA THR A 25 -11.76 6.68 49.70
C THR A 25 -10.96 7.76 49.02
N LYS A 26 -10.65 8.87 49.71
CA LYS A 26 -9.83 9.97 49.17
C LYS A 26 -8.40 9.52 48.85
N LYS A 27 -7.77 8.77 49.75
CA LYS A 27 -6.42 8.19 49.52
C LYS A 27 -6.44 7.19 48.35
N LEU A 28 -7.44 6.33 48.28
CA LEU A 28 -7.60 5.37 47.20
C LEU A 28 -7.80 6.09 45.84
N THR A 29 -8.62 7.13 45.79
CA THR A 29 -8.85 7.92 44.58
C THR A 29 -7.58 8.61 44.09
N ILE A 30 -6.81 9.23 45.01
CA ILE A 30 -5.53 9.86 44.68
C ILE A 30 -4.53 8.83 44.16
N SER A 31 -4.41 7.67 44.83
CA SER A 31 -3.51 6.60 44.40
C SER A 31 -3.87 6.07 43.00
N LEU A 32 -5.16 5.86 42.72
CA LEU A 32 -5.65 5.46 41.39
C LEU A 32 -5.36 6.52 40.32
N SER A 33 -5.58 7.79 40.62
CA SER A 33 -5.28 8.89 39.70
C SER A 33 -3.79 8.98 39.37
N ILE A 34 -2.92 8.82 40.35
CA ILE A 34 -1.46 8.77 40.16
C ILE A 34 -1.09 7.57 39.29
N CYS A 35 -1.65 6.40 39.56
CA CYS A 35 -1.39 5.18 38.78
C CYS A 35 -1.80 5.36 37.30
N VAL A 36 -2.99 5.88 37.05
CA VAL A 36 -3.47 6.16 35.68
C VAL A 36 -2.55 7.18 34.98
N PHE A 37 -2.18 8.24 35.68
CA PHE A 37 -1.27 9.25 35.13
C PHE A 37 0.10 8.67 34.76
N CYS A 38 0.70 7.87 35.68
CA CYS A 38 1.97 7.19 35.42
C CYS A 38 1.87 6.21 34.24
N CYS A 39 0.80 5.41 34.17
CA CYS A 39 0.57 4.49 33.04
C CYS A 39 0.41 5.26 31.70
N THR A 40 -0.28 6.40 31.72
CA THR A 40 -0.43 7.26 30.54
C THR A 40 0.92 7.82 30.08
N LEU A 41 1.72 8.35 31.01
CA LEU A 41 3.06 8.86 30.69
C LEU A 41 3.97 7.77 30.15
N LEU A 42 3.97 6.58 30.74
CA LEU A 42 4.72 5.43 30.25
C LEU A 42 4.24 5.02 28.85
N GLY A 43 2.94 5.00 28.60
CA GLY A 43 2.37 4.72 27.29
C GLY A 43 2.82 5.72 26.22
N LEU A 44 2.79 7.02 26.55
CA LEU A 44 3.27 8.09 25.67
C LEU A 44 4.78 7.98 25.41
N LEU A 45 5.57 7.66 26.43
CA LEU A 45 7.01 7.44 26.29
C LEU A 45 7.30 6.24 25.36
N VAL A 46 6.61 5.12 25.55
CA VAL A 46 6.74 3.95 24.68
C VAL A 46 6.37 4.30 23.23
N GLN A 47 5.31 5.08 23.05
CA GLN A 47 4.88 5.52 21.71
C GLN A 47 5.90 6.48 21.08
N SER A 48 6.42 7.45 21.83
CA SER A 48 7.40 8.44 21.31
C SER A 48 8.75 7.80 20.96
N LEU A 49 9.08 6.67 21.54
CA LEU A 49 10.30 5.90 21.29
C LEU A 49 10.05 4.69 20.36
N ASP A 50 8.98 4.73 19.56
CA ASP A 50 8.60 3.66 18.62
C ASP A 50 8.63 2.24 19.25
N GLY A 51 8.24 2.14 20.54
CA GLY A 51 8.23 0.88 21.28
C GLY A 51 9.59 0.34 21.67
N PHE A 52 10.63 1.15 21.71
CA PHE A 52 12.03 0.76 21.99
C PHE A 52 12.55 -0.32 21.04
N PRO A 53 12.78 0.00 19.73
CA PRO A 53 13.21 -0.97 18.74
C PRO A 53 14.51 -1.69 19.12
N GLY A 54 15.40 -1.07 19.89
CA GLY A 54 16.64 -1.69 20.41
C GLY A 54 16.44 -2.92 21.32
N ARG A 55 15.21 -3.18 21.79
CA ARG A 55 14.87 -4.42 22.53
C ARG A 55 14.75 -5.66 21.63
N LEU A 56 14.64 -5.43 20.31
CA LEU A 56 14.56 -6.45 19.29
C LEU A 56 15.98 -6.75 18.78
N GLY A 57 16.23 -7.97 18.33
CA GLY A 57 17.46 -8.23 17.56
C GLY A 57 17.51 -7.36 16.31
N ASP A 58 18.71 -6.97 15.88
CA ASP A 58 18.92 -6.01 14.77
C ASP A 58 18.16 -6.37 13.49
N SER A 59 18.10 -7.66 13.16
CA SER A 59 17.37 -8.15 11.98
C SER A 59 15.85 -7.98 12.11
N ALA A 60 15.29 -8.21 13.30
CA ALA A 60 13.86 -8.01 13.54
C ALA A 60 13.50 -6.52 13.56
N ALA A 61 14.32 -5.68 14.17
CA ALA A 61 14.16 -4.23 14.16
C ALA A 61 14.22 -3.68 12.74
N ALA A 62 15.20 -4.10 11.94
CA ALA A 62 15.35 -3.71 10.54
C ALA A 62 14.14 -4.15 9.69
N ALA A 63 13.63 -5.36 9.90
CA ALA A 63 12.47 -5.86 9.18
C ALA A 63 11.18 -5.10 9.53
N LEU A 64 10.95 -4.82 10.83
CA LEU A 64 9.77 -4.07 11.30
C LEU A 64 9.76 -2.61 10.86
N SER A 65 10.93 -2.01 10.67
CA SER A 65 11.08 -0.65 10.16
C SER A 65 11.17 -0.60 8.63
N SER A 66 11.18 -1.76 7.96
CA SER A 66 11.33 -1.81 6.52
C SER A 66 10.16 -1.13 5.80
N LYS A 67 10.50 -0.24 4.87
CA LYS A 67 9.56 0.52 4.03
C LYS A 67 10.07 0.49 2.59
N ASN A 68 9.26 0.97 1.69
CA ASN A 68 9.78 1.35 0.37
C ASN A 68 10.45 2.72 0.51
N THR A 69 11.76 2.77 0.25
CA THR A 69 12.57 3.98 0.36
C THR A 69 12.93 4.59 -0.99
N PHE A 70 12.35 4.08 -2.08
CA PHE A 70 12.61 4.64 -3.40
C PHE A 70 12.17 6.11 -3.48
N PRO A 71 13.00 7.01 -4.03
CA PRO A 71 12.64 8.42 -4.13
C PRO A 71 11.39 8.63 -5.00
N LYS A 72 10.47 9.48 -4.53
CA LYS A 72 9.27 9.81 -5.29
C LYS A 72 9.54 10.81 -6.41
N GLN A 73 10.48 11.71 -6.19
CA GLN A 73 10.76 12.84 -7.10
C GLN A 73 12.23 13.22 -7.04
N ASN A 74 12.73 13.80 -8.13
CA ASN A 74 13.95 14.62 -8.09
C ASN A 74 13.83 15.83 -9.02
N LYS A 75 14.68 16.82 -8.79
CA LYS A 75 14.69 18.10 -9.54
C LYS A 75 14.97 17.86 -11.03
N TYR A 76 15.89 16.96 -11.34
CA TYR A 76 16.27 16.65 -12.71
C TYR A 76 15.08 16.15 -13.53
N ALA A 77 14.35 15.14 -13.03
CA ALA A 77 13.18 14.61 -13.74
C ALA A 77 12.08 15.65 -13.90
N LYS A 78 11.82 16.44 -12.87
CA LYS A 78 10.81 17.52 -12.95
C LYS A 78 11.10 18.51 -14.06
N VAL A 79 12.34 18.93 -14.23
CA VAL A 79 12.74 19.88 -15.28
C VAL A 79 12.71 19.21 -16.64
N LYS A 80 13.36 18.03 -16.77
CA LYS A 80 13.52 17.34 -18.06
C LYS A 80 12.18 16.87 -18.64
N TYR A 81 11.30 16.31 -17.81
CA TYR A 81 10.02 15.73 -18.26
C TYR A 81 8.83 16.66 -18.06
N GLY A 82 9.07 17.89 -17.58
CA GLY A 82 8.00 18.88 -17.39
C GLY A 82 6.91 18.41 -16.43
N CYS A 83 7.26 17.61 -15.43
CA CYS A 83 6.29 17.08 -14.50
C CYS A 83 5.60 18.20 -13.72
N SER A 84 4.27 18.20 -13.72
CA SER A 84 3.48 19.11 -12.89
C SER A 84 3.91 19.01 -11.42
N ALA A 85 3.89 20.11 -10.71
CA ALA A 85 4.14 20.15 -9.26
C ALA A 85 3.20 19.20 -8.49
N ASP A 86 2.00 18.97 -9.03
CA ASP A 86 0.98 18.11 -8.43
C ASP A 86 1.22 16.62 -8.67
N LEU A 87 2.11 16.22 -9.61
CA LEU A 87 2.51 14.83 -9.79
C LEU A 87 3.40 14.38 -8.63
N GLU A 88 2.94 13.42 -7.85
CA GLU A 88 3.70 12.93 -6.69
C GLU A 88 4.91 12.08 -7.09
N PHE A 89 4.82 11.36 -8.22
CA PHE A 89 5.91 10.54 -8.73
C PHE A 89 6.49 11.18 -9.99
N CYS A 90 7.76 11.58 -9.92
CA CYS A 90 8.52 12.11 -11.04
C CYS A 90 10.00 11.99 -10.75
N TRP A 91 10.59 10.82 -11.06
CA TRP A 91 11.98 10.53 -10.78
C TRP A 91 12.66 9.87 -11.97
N ALA A 92 13.87 10.28 -12.27
CA ALA A 92 14.79 9.64 -13.21
C ALA A 92 16.23 9.83 -12.71
N PRO A 93 17.18 8.95 -13.04
CA PRO A 93 18.59 9.16 -12.75
C PRO A 93 19.07 10.46 -13.40
N GLU A 94 19.95 11.20 -12.70
CA GLU A 94 20.50 12.45 -13.23
C GLU A 94 21.34 12.20 -14.48
N ASN A 95 21.26 13.11 -15.44
CA ASN A 95 21.98 13.06 -16.71
C ASN A 95 21.74 11.78 -17.52
N SER A 96 20.54 11.20 -17.39
CA SER A 96 20.17 9.95 -18.05
C SER A 96 19.17 10.16 -19.19
N GLN A 97 19.14 9.17 -20.10
CA GLN A 97 18.10 9.02 -21.10
C GLN A 97 17.44 7.66 -20.92
N PRO A 98 16.42 7.56 -20.05
CA PRO A 98 15.73 6.30 -19.82
C PRO A 98 15.02 5.82 -21.08
N SER A 99 15.17 4.55 -21.38
CA SER A 99 14.44 3.88 -22.46
C SER A 99 13.15 3.19 -21.97
N LEU A 100 12.91 3.22 -20.66
CA LEU A 100 11.76 2.64 -20.01
C LEU A 100 11.08 3.67 -19.11
N ALA A 101 9.75 3.70 -19.12
CA ALA A 101 8.95 4.41 -18.13
C ALA A 101 8.14 3.43 -17.28
N LEU A 102 8.17 3.61 -15.97
CA LEU A 102 7.29 2.95 -15.01
C LEU A 102 6.21 3.96 -14.62
N ILE A 103 4.97 3.69 -15.04
CA ILE A 103 3.82 4.59 -14.85
C ILE A 103 2.77 3.94 -13.99
N GLY A 104 2.23 4.70 -13.04
CA GLY A 104 1.08 4.27 -12.26
C GLY A 104 0.91 5.00 -10.93
N ASP A 105 0.26 4.31 -10.02
CA ASP A 105 0.02 4.79 -8.67
C ASP A 105 1.11 4.34 -7.68
N SER A 106 0.78 4.27 -6.39
CA SER A 106 1.72 3.79 -5.35
C SER A 106 2.20 2.35 -5.60
N HIS A 107 1.46 1.55 -6.39
CA HIS A 107 1.86 0.20 -6.76
C HIS A 107 2.88 0.18 -7.91
N ALA A 108 2.95 1.20 -8.74
CA ALA A 108 4.11 1.43 -9.60
C ALA A 108 5.32 1.90 -8.78
N HIS A 109 5.11 2.85 -7.86
CA HIS A 109 6.19 3.35 -7.02
C HIS A 109 6.84 2.25 -6.19
N HIS A 110 6.08 1.32 -5.60
CA HIS A 110 6.65 0.27 -4.78
C HIS A 110 7.48 -0.77 -5.58
N LEU A 111 7.30 -0.86 -6.90
CA LEU A 111 8.14 -1.68 -7.78
C LEU A 111 9.46 -1.00 -8.18
N ALA A 112 9.56 0.32 -8.05
CA ALA A 112 10.69 1.09 -8.56
C ALA A 112 12.04 0.68 -7.93
N PHE A 113 12.07 0.34 -6.62
CA PHE A 113 13.30 -0.12 -5.97
C PHE A 113 13.84 -1.41 -6.60
N GLY A 114 12.97 -2.41 -6.76
CA GLY A 114 13.36 -3.68 -7.39
C GLY A 114 13.75 -3.50 -8.85
N LEU A 115 13.07 -2.60 -9.57
CA LEU A 115 13.39 -2.29 -10.95
C LEU A 115 14.80 -1.66 -11.06
N GLN A 116 15.11 -0.67 -10.20
CA GLN A 116 16.44 -0.05 -10.16
C GLN A 116 17.53 -1.09 -9.89
N LYS A 117 17.29 -1.98 -8.93
CA LYS A 117 18.27 -2.97 -8.49
C LYS A 117 18.51 -4.07 -9.53
N ASN A 118 17.46 -4.56 -10.18
CA ASN A 118 17.54 -5.79 -11.00
C ASN A 118 17.55 -5.51 -12.51
N TRP A 119 17.03 -4.37 -12.98
CA TRP A 119 17.00 -4.05 -14.40
C TRP A 119 18.35 -3.62 -14.95
N GLY A 120 19.21 -3.01 -14.12
CA GLY A 120 20.53 -2.51 -14.51
C GLY A 120 20.51 -1.39 -15.56
N LYS A 121 19.32 -0.90 -15.95
CA LYS A 121 19.12 0.20 -16.89
C LYS A 121 18.41 1.35 -16.22
N GLN A 122 18.48 2.52 -16.84
CA GLN A 122 17.82 3.73 -16.36
C GLN A 122 16.36 3.74 -16.77
N PHE A 123 15.50 4.21 -15.87
CA PHE A 123 14.07 4.35 -16.13
C PHE A 123 13.52 5.66 -15.57
N LEU A 124 12.39 6.11 -16.15
CA LEU A 124 11.58 7.19 -15.63
C LEU A 124 10.46 6.59 -14.77
N LEU A 125 10.34 7.03 -13.52
CA LEU A 125 9.15 6.81 -12.69
C LEU A 125 8.26 8.05 -12.81
N ILE A 126 7.01 7.89 -13.24
CA ILE A 126 6.06 9.00 -13.36
C ILE A 126 4.65 8.53 -13.01
N GLY A 127 3.89 9.33 -12.24
CA GLY A 127 2.52 8.98 -11.88
C GLY A 127 2.00 9.70 -10.66
N HIS A 128 0.85 9.21 -10.16
CA HIS A 128 0.16 9.84 -9.04
C HIS A 128 -0.52 8.78 -8.15
N PRO A 129 -0.46 8.88 -6.80
CA PRO A 129 -1.08 7.93 -5.90
C PRO A 129 -2.57 7.72 -6.20
N GLY A 130 -3.01 6.46 -6.08
CA GLY A 130 -4.41 6.08 -6.20
C GLY A 130 -5.05 6.36 -7.56
N THR A 131 -4.26 6.66 -8.60
CA THR A 131 -4.77 6.92 -9.95
C THR A 131 -4.21 5.88 -10.93
N PRO A 132 -5.05 5.04 -11.55
CA PRO A 132 -4.58 4.04 -12.49
C PRO A 132 -3.93 4.68 -13.73
N PRO A 133 -2.95 4.01 -14.38
CA PRO A 133 -2.22 4.55 -15.52
C PRO A 133 -3.05 4.46 -16.82
N VAL A 134 -4.15 5.19 -16.85
CA VAL A 134 -5.02 5.34 -18.01
C VAL A 134 -5.40 6.81 -18.21
N LYS A 135 -5.65 7.21 -19.46
CA LYS A 135 -6.13 8.56 -19.78
C LYS A 135 -7.61 8.74 -19.44
N GLY A 136 -8.04 9.97 -19.19
CA GLY A 136 -9.45 10.32 -19.04
C GLY A 136 -10.02 10.16 -17.62
N ILE A 137 -9.18 9.95 -16.62
CA ILE A 137 -9.58 9.84 -15.20
C ILE A 137 -8.97 10.96 -14.37
N ILE A 138 -9.76 11.57 -13.49
CA ILE A 138 -9.31 12.47 -12.41
C ILE A 138 -9.68 11.82 -11.09
N SER A 139 -8.70 11.60 -10.22
CA SER A 139 -8.93 11.11 -8.87
C SER A 139 -9.33 12.27 -7.95
N LEU A 140 -10.62 12.41 -7.63
CA LEU A 140 -11.13 13.52 -6.83
C LEU A 140 -10.62 13.49 -5.37
N LYS A 141 -10.20 12.33 -4.91
CA LYS A 141 -9.61 12.17 -3.58
C LYS A 141 -8.15 12.65 -3.53
N HIS A 142 -7.38 12.40 -4.57
CA HIS A 142 -5.94 12.64 -4.61
C HIS A 142 -5.55 13.87 -5.44
N GLU A 143 -6.39 14.28 -6.41
CA GLU A 143 -6.13 15.38 -7.33
C GLU A 143 -7.04 16.60 -7.05
N LYS A 144 -7.23 16.95 -5.77
CA LYS A 144 -8.21 17.97 -5.33
C LYS A 144 -8.05 19.35 -5.97
N SER A 145 -6.84 19.71 -6.34
CA SER A 145 -6.50 21.02 -6.94
C SER A 145 -6.33 20.99 -8.45
N SER A 146 -6.26 19.82 -9.07
CA SER A 146 -6.00 19.70 -10.50
C SER A 146 -7.30 19.79 -11.31
N LYS A 147 -7.32 20.74 -12.25
CA LYS A 147 -8.39 20.86 -13.24
C LYS A 147 -8.19 19.93 -14.45
N GLN A 148 -7.07 19.26 -14.55
CA GLN A 148 -6.70 18.38 -15.65
C GLN A 148 -6.20 17.04 -15.12
N PRO A 149 -6.49 15.92 -15.82
CA PRO A 149 -6.07 14.60 -15.36
C PRO A 149 -4.54 14.49 -15.34
N LEU A 150 -3.95 14.41 -14.14
CA LEU A 150 -2.50 14.33 -13.96
C LEU A 150 -1.91 13.09 -14.63
N MET A 151 -2.62 11.96 -14.57
CA MET A 151 -2.18 10.73 -15.21
C MET A 151 -2.18 10.83 -16.72
N SER A 152 -3.15 11.54 -17.32
CA SER A 152 -3.13 11.80 -18.78
C SER A 152 -1.90 12.58 -19.19
N LYS A 153 -1.52 13.62 -18.42
CA LYS A 153 -0.29 14.38 -18.70
C LYS A 153 0.96 13.53 -18.55
N ALA A 154 1.02 12.65 -17.52
CA ALA A 154 2.13 11.73 -17.35
C ALA A 154 2.27 10.78 -18.54
N LEU A 155 1.15 10.25 -19.04
CA LEU A 155 1.12 9.40 -20.22
C LEU A 155 1.53 10.17 -21.48
N ASP A 156 1.04 11.41 -21.67
CA ASP A 156 1.44 12.26 -22.81
C ASP A 156 2.95 12.54 -22.82
N THR A 157 3.54 12.80 -21.65
CA THR A 157 4.99 12.98 -21.52
C THR A 157 5.74 11.75 -22.04
N VAL A 158 5.31 10.55 -21.66
CA VAL A 158 5.95 9.29 -22.06
C VAL A 158 5.68 8.94 -23.54
N ILE A 159 4.46 9.17 -24.00
CA ILE A 159 4.07 8.93 -25.41
C ILE A 159 4.93 9.76 -26.37
N ASN A 160 5.13 11.03 -26.03
CA ASN A 160 5.83 11.99 -26.89
C ASN A 160 7.36 11.92 -26.75
N ASP A 161 7.90 11.24 -25.74
CA ASP A 161 9.35 11.08 -25.61
C ASP A 161 9.86 9.94 -26.51
N PRO A 162 10.65 10.26 -27.58
CA PRO A 162 11.11 9.25 -28.52
C PRO A 162 12.15 8.29 -27.92
N ASP A 163 12.80 8.64 -26.82
CA ASP A 163 13.83 7.81 -26.19
C ASP A 163 13.19 6.67 -25.38
N ILE A 164 12.00 6.88 -24.84
CA ILE A 164 11.25 5.85 -24.12
C ILE A 164 10.65 4.85 -25.12
N LYS A 165 11.16 3.62 -25.07
CA LYS A 165 10.74 2.50 -25.94
C LYS A 165 9.80 1.53 -25.23
N THR A 166 9.93 1.38 -23.92
CA THR A 166 9.14 0.45 -23.12
C THR A 166 8.36 1.20 -22.04
N VAL A 167 7.08 0.88 -21.91
CA VAL A 167 6.20 1.47 -20.90
C VAL A 167 5.63 0.36 -20.02
N VAL A 168 5.90 0.45 -18.73
CA VAL A 168 5.38 -0.47 -17.70
C VAL A 168 4.23 0.22 -16.99
N LEU A 169 3.04 -0.33 -17.11
CA LEU A 169 1.82 0.13 -16.45
C LEU A 169 1.57 -0.74 -15.21
N SER A 170 1.54 -0.15 -14.04
CA SER A 170 1.27 -0.85 -12.77
C SER A 170 0.40 -0.01 -11.86
N ALA A 171 -0.60 -0.63 -11.25
CA ALA A 171 -1.51 0.04 -10.33
C ALA A 171 -2.17 -0.93 -9.37
N ARG A 172 -2.74 -0.40 -8.31
CA ARG A 172 -3.75 -1.06 -7.51
C ARG A 172 -5.08 -1.10 -8.28
N TRP A 173 -5.14 -1.97 -9.30
CA TRP A 173 -6.24 -1.99 -10.27
C TRP A 173 -7.62 -2.10 -9.63
N HIS A 174 -7.74 -2.89 -8.56
CA HIS A 174 -9.00 -3.06 -7.84
C HIS A 174 -9.46 -1.80 -7.08
N TYR A 175 -8.56 -0.87 -6.77
CA TYR A 175 -8.92 0.37 -6.08
C TYR A 175 -9.90 1.20 -6.93
N PHE A 176 -9.63 1.33 -8.23
CA PHE A 176 -10.56 2.00 -9.15
C PHE A 176 -11.86 1.21 -9.32
N VAL A 177 -11.77 -0.10 -9.56
CA VAL A 177 -12.95 -0.95 -9.82
C VAL A 177 -13.91 -0.97 -8.63
N ASN A 178 -13.38 -0.96 -7.40
CA ASN A 178 -14.16 -0.96 -6.16
C ASN A 178 -14.45 0.46 -5.62
N SER A 179 -14.10 1.51 -6.35
CA SER A 179 -14.31 2.88 -5.93
C SER A 179 -15.80 3.24 -5.88
N LYS A 180 -16.13 4.19 -5.01
CA LYS A 180 -17.50 4.70 -4.89
C LYS A 180 -17.77 5.76 -5.96
N LYS A 181 -19.05 5.98 -6.25
CA LYS A 181 -19.47 7.10 -7.08
C LYS A 181 -18.98 8.42 -6.46
N GLY A 182 -18.20 9.19 -7.22
CA GLY A 182 -17.61 10.44 -6.76
C GLY A 182 -16.14 10.35 -6.31
N ASP A 183 -15.56 9.16 -6.22
CA ASP A 183 -14.10 9.03 -5.95
C ASP A 183 -13.26 9.44 -7.18
N PHE A 184 -13.83 9.23 -8.37
CA PHE A 184 -13.21 9.59 -9.66
C PHE A 184 -14.17 10.38 -10.54
N GLN A 185 -13.64 11.32 -11.29
CA GLN A 185 -14.31 11.99 -12.39
C GLN A 185 -13.84 11.36 -13.70
N LEU A 186 -14.79 10.89 -14.49
CA LEU A 186 -14.56 10.35 -15.83
C LEU A 186 -14.92 11.41 -16.86
N LEU A 187 -14.09 11.54 -17.88
CA LEU A 187 -14.36 12.51 -18.96
C LEU A 187 -15.45 12.01 -19.91
N ASP A 188 -15.51 10.69 -20.21
CA ASP A 188 -16.35 10.16 -21.28
C ASP A 188 -17.32 9.00 -20.91
N TYR A 189 -17.21 8.35 -19.77
CA TYR A 189 -17.98 7.11 -19.48
C TYR A 189 -18.83 7.22 -18.23
N LYS A 190 -20.02 7.81 -18.34
CA LYS A 190 -20.87 8.11 -17.16
C LYS A 190 -21.74 6.95 -16.66
N ASN A 191 -22.05 5.97 -17.50
CA ASN A 191 -23.07 4.94 -17.22
C ASN A 191 -22.56 3.50 -17.16
N ASP A 192 -21.30 3.27 -17.45
CA ASP A 192 -20.69 1.94 -17.37
C ASP A 192 -20.30 1.56 -15.93
N SER A 193 -20.18 0.26 -15.68
CA SER A 193 -19.53 -0.19 -14.44
C SER A 193 -18.04 0.19 -14.46
N ASN A 194 -17.45 0.40 -13.28
CA ASN A 194 -16.02 0.75 -13.17
C ASN A 194 -15.10 -0.27 -13.87
N LEU A 195 -15.44 -1.56 -13.87
CA LEU A 195 -14.68 -2.60 -14.54
C LEU A 195 -14.69 -2.41 -16.06
N ILE A 196 -15.88 -2.17 -16.66
CA ILE A 196 -16.04 -1.93 -18.09
C ILE A 196 -15.31 -0.63 -18.47
N THR A 197 -15.50 0.42 -17.70
CA THR A 197 -14.83 1.71 -17.90
C THR A 197 -13.31 1.56 -17.90
N LEU A 198 -12.74 0.87 -16.89
CA LEU A 198 -11.31 0.63 -16.82
C LEU A 198 -10.81 -0.13 -18.05
N GLY A 199 -11.53 -1.15 -18.49
CA GLY A 199 -11.18 -1.93 -19.70
C GLY A 199 -11.14 -1.06 -20.96
N LYS A 200 -12.12 -0.18 -21.15
CA LYS A 200 -12.17 0.76 -22.29
C LYS A 200 -11.02 1.76 -22.24
N LEU A 201 -10.80 2.41 -21.11
CA LEU A 201 -9.73 3.40 -20.93
C LEU A 201 -8.34 2.78 -21.05
N LEU A 202 -8.14 1.58 -20.51
CA LEU A 202 -6.90 0.84 -20.66
C LEU A 202 -6.63 0.47 -22.13
N SER A 203 -7.65 -0.01 -22.83
CA SER A 203 -7.55 -0.33 -24.26
C SER A 203 -7.18 0.90 -25.09
N GLN A 204 -7.81 2.04 -24.85
CA GLN A 204 -7.50 3.30 -25.54
C GLN A 204 -6.06 3.77 -25.23
N THR A 205 -5.66 3.74 -23.96
CA THR A 205 -4.31 4.14 -23.54
C THR A 205 -3.24 3.24 -24.17
N ILE A 206 -3.46 1.92 -24.16
CA ILE A 206 -2.55 0.96 -24.81
C ILE A 206 -2.49 1.19 -26.32
N SER A 207 -3.64 1.39 -26.97
CA SER A 207 -3.69 1.66 -28.41
C SER A 207 -2.84 2.87 -28.77
N GLU A 208 -2.93 3.94 -28.01
CA GLU A 208 -2.15 5.15 -28.25
C GLU A 208 -0.63 4.91 -28.03
N LEU A 209 -0.26 4.20 -26.97
CA LEU A 209 1.14 3.82 -26.73
C LEU A 209 1.70 2.96 -27.87
N VAL A 210 0.94 1.99 -28.36
CA VAL A 210 1.33 1.11 -29.46
C VAL A 210 1.44 1.87 -30.79
N MET A 211 0.52 2.79 -31.09
CA MET A 211 0.62 3.68 -32.25
C MET A 211 1.90 4.50 -32.25
N HIS A 212 2.39 4.88 -31.07
CA HIS A 212 3.68 5.57 -30.89
C HIS A 212 4.87 4.60 -30.74
N LYS A 213 4.70 3.35 -31.19
CA LYS A 213 5.75 2.30 -31.25
C LYS A 213 6.34 1.96 -29.86
N LYS A 214 5.58 2.11 -28.77
CA LYS A 214 5.99 1.70 -27.45
C LYS A 214 5.69 0.21 -27.24
N LYS A 215 6.64 -0.53 -26.68
CA LYS A 215 6.38 -1.84 -26.07
C LYS A 215 5.66 -1.60 -24.73
N VAL A 216 4.55 -2.26 -24.50
CA VAL A 216 3.76 -2.07 -23.27
C VAL A 216 3.82 -3.33 -22.41
N ILE A 217 4.09 -3.15 -21.14
CA ILE A 217 4.05 -4.20 -20.13
C ILE A 217 3.03 -3.81 -19.09
N VAL A 218 1.98 -4.60 -18.91
CA VAL A 218 0.98 -4.40 -17.87
C VAL A 218 1.28 -5.34 -16.72
N VAL A 219 1.59 -4.79 -15.55
CA VAL A 219 1.85 -5.57 -14.35
C VAL A 219 0.54 -5.71 -13.56
N LEU A 220 0.09 -6.95 -13.38
CA LEU A 220 -1.00 -7.29 -12.48
C LEU A 220 -0.54 -7.09 -11.04
N ASP A 221 -1.50 -6.72 -10.18
CA ASP A 221 -1.19 -6.36 -8.81
C ASP A 221 -0.67 -7.55 -7.97
N VAL A 222 0.14 -7.23 -6.96
CA VAL A 222 0.49 -8.18 -5.92
C VAL A 222 -0.73 -8.47 -5.04
N PRO A 223 -0.84 -9.66 -4.43
CA PRO A 223 -1.96 -9.99 -3.55
C PRO A 223 -2.09 -8.99 -2.39
N GLN A 224 -3.30 -8.55 -2.10
CA GLN A 224 -3.55 -7.88 -0.83
C GLN A 224 -3.54 -8.90 0.30
N ILE A 225 -2.79 -8.65 1.36
CA ILE A 225 -2.63 -9.58 2.47
C ILE A 225 -3.73 -9.41 3.52
N PRO A 226 -4.27 -10.51 4.08
CA PRO A 226 -5.35 -10.46 5.08
C PRO A 226 -4.84 -10.27 6.52
N LEU A 227 -3.53 -10.15 6.71
CA LEU A 227 -2.88 -10.11 8.02
C LEU A 227 -1.94 -8.91 8.16
N ASN A 228 -1.57 -8.56 9.38
CA ASN A 228 -0.57 -7.52 9.62
C ASN A 228 0.84 -8.11 9.36
N PRO A 229 1.61 -7.56 8.40
CA PRO A 229 2.93 -8.09 8.06
C PRO A 229 3.92 -8.06 9.24
N LYS A 230 3.75 -7.15 10.20
CA LYS A 230 4.59 -7.08 11.40
C LYS A 230 4.47 -8.33 12.30
N ASN A 231 3.36 -9.07 12.18
CA ASN A 231 3.20 -10.34 12.90
C ASN A 231 4.08 -11.46 12.36
N CYS A 232 4.64 -11.28 11.16
CA CYS A 232 5.55 -12.26 10.54
C CYS A 232 6.94 -12.32 11.17
N ILE A 233 7.24 -11.39 12.05
CA ILE A 233 8.56 -11.34 12.70
C ILE A 233 8.40 -11.55 14.20
N LYS A 234 9.34 -12.25 14.78
CA LYS A 234 9.46 -12.40 16.24
C LYS A 234 9.79 -11.04 16.85
N SER A 235 8.74 -10.30 17.23
CA SER A 235 8.85 -8.91 17.70
C SER A 235 8.64 -8.72 19.18
N ARG A 236 8.28 -9.79 19.92
CA ARG A 236 8.02 -9.73 21.36
C ARG A 236 9.04 -10.59 22.12
N PRO A 237 9.57 -10.11 23.26
CA PRO A 237 10.57 -10.84 24.04
C PRO A 237 10.17 -12.27 24.44
N LEU A 238 8.88 -12.48 24.71
CA LEU A 238 8.33 -13.78 25.11
C LEU A 238 7.74 -14.59 23.96
N GLN A 239 7.82 -14.09 22.72
CA GLN A 239 7.35 -14.80 21.55
C GLN A 239 8.36 -15.88 21.17
N THR A 240 7.97 -17.15 21.21
CA THR A 240 8.86 -18.28 20.91
C THR A 240 9.03 -18.50 19.40
N THR A 241 7.98 -18.19 18.61
CA THR A 241 7.97 -18.35 17.16
C THR A 241 7.48 -17.07 16.48
N ALA A 242 7.90 -16.83 15.24
CA ALA A 242 7.25 -15.86 14.39
C ALA A 242 5.79 -16.29 14.15
N GLY A 243 4.91 -15.31 13.90
CA GLY A 243 3.54 -15.59 13.48
C GLY A 243 3.50 -16.27 12.10
N ASN A 244 2.31 -16.75 11.73
CA ASN A 244 2.12 -17.29 10.38
C ASN A 244 2.33 -16.18 9.34
N CYS A 245 3.27 -16.38 8.43
CA CYS A 245 3.65 -15.44 7.37
C CYS A 245 3.11 -15.84 6.00
N THR A 246 2.14 -16.72 5.98
CA THR A 246 1.51 -17.20 4.75
C THR A 246 0.00 -17.05 4.83
N PHE A 247 -0.61 -17.01 3.67
CA PHE A 247 -2.07 -17.08 3.51
C PHE A 247 -2.41 -17.84 2.23
N GLN A 248 -3.65 -18.35 2.17
CA GLN A 248 -4.12 -19.07 0.99
C GLN A 248 -4.41 -18.09 -0.15
N GLU A 249 -4.05 -18.43 -1.36
CA GLU A 249 -4.25 -17.57 -2.54
C GLU A 249 -5.74 -17.33 -2.83
N ASP A 250 -6.62 -18.26 -2.46
CA ASP A 250 -8.07 -18.12 -2.59
C ASP A 250 -8.66 -17.04 -1.67
N GLN A 251 -7.95 -16.63 -0.62
CA GLN A 251 -8.32 -15.51 0.24
C GLN A 251 -8.11 -14.14 -0.44
N ARG A 252 -7.59 -14.13 -1.66
CA ARG A 252 -7.53 -12.91 -2.50
C ARG A 252 -8.95 -12.41 -2.78
N ARG A 253 -9.08 -11.09 -2.92
CA ARG A 253 -10.39 -10.50 -3.23
C ARG A 253 -10.94 -11.08 -4.53
N ASN A 254 -12.18 -11.55 -4.49
CA ASN A 254 -12.90 -12.16 -5.64
C ASN A 254 -12.88 -11.28 -6.92
N ASN A 255 -12.69 -9.96 -6.76
CA ASN A 255 -12.63 -9.03 -7.89
C ASN A 255 -11.31 -9.08 -8.65
N ASP A 256 -10.20 -9.52 -8.06
CA ASP A 256 -8.89 -9.52 -8.72
C ASP A 256 -8.89 -10.44 -9.93
N ALA A 257 -9.54 -11.61 -9.84
CA ALA A 257 -9.65 -12.54 -10.96
C ALA A 257 -10.36 -11.90 -12.18
N LYS A 258 -11.48 -11.19 -11.96
CA LYS A 258 -12.23 -10.52 -13.02
C LYS A 258 -11.43 -9.37 -13.64
N ILE A 259 -10.69 -8.64 -12.82
CA ILE A 259 -9.83 -7.54 -13.28
C ILE A 259 -8.68 -8.09 -14.09
N ASN A 260 -8.01 -9.13 -13.61
CA ASN A 260 -6.90 -9.79 -14.32
C ASN A 260 -7.37 -10.39 -15.65
N GLU A 261 -8.55 -11.00 -15.68
CA GLU A 261 -9.18 -11.49 -16.91
C GLU A 261 -9.47 -10.35 -17.90
N MET A 262 -10.03 -9.24 -17.42
CA MET A 262 -10.30 -8.06 -18.24
C MET A 262 -9.00 -7.49 -18.82
N ILE A 263 -7.95 -7.29 -17.99
CA ILE A 263 -6.65 -6.81 -18.46
C ILE A 263 -6.06 -7.78 -19.50
N GLY A 264 -6.13 -9.08 -19.25
CA GLY A 264 -5.68 -10.10 -20.19
C GLY A 264 -6.42 -10.07 -21.52
N LYS A 265 -7.75 -9.85 -21.51
CA LYS A 265 -8.57 -9.68 -22.74
C LYS A 265 -8.17 -8.43 -23.50
N VAL A 266 -7.96 -7.30 -22.83
CA VAL A 266 -7.50 -6.06 -23.46
C VAL A 266 -6.14 -6.26 -24.11
N ALA A 267 -5.18 -6.84 -23.38
CA ALA A 267 -3.82 -7.04 -23.86
C ALA A 267 -3.73 -7.95 -25.10
N LYS A 268 -4.58 -8.97 -25.20
CA LYS A 268 -4.61 -9.90 -26.34
C LYS A 268 -4.91 -9.23 -27.69
N ASN A 269 -5.50 -8.03 -27.67
CA ASN A 269 -5.78 -7.28 -28.90
C ASN A 269 -4.52 -6.61 -29.48
N PHE A 270 -3.38 -6.66 -28.81
CA PHE A 270 -2.15 -5.97 -29.19
C PHE A 270 -0.94 -6.90 -29.10
N SER A 271 -0.26 -7.14 -30.22
CA SER A 271 0.90 -8.04 -30.29
C SER A 271 2.13 -7.55 -29.52
N SER A 272 2.24 -6.23 -29.29
CA SER A 272 3.36 -5.58 -28.57
C SER A 272 3.09 -5.40 -27.07
N VAL A 273 2.03 -6.04 -26.52
CA VAL A 273 1.64 -5.94 -25.12
C VAL A 273 1.93 -7.24 -24.39
N THR A 274 2.60 -7.15 -23.26
CA THR A 274 2.87 -8.28 -22.37
C THR A 274 2.16 -8.05 -21.03
N VAL A 275 1.48 -9.08 -20.51
CA VAL A 275 0.92 -9.06 -19.15
C VAL A 275 1.81 -9.88 -18.24
N VAL A 276 2.18 -9.30 -17.10
CA VAL A 276 3.03 -9.91 -16.09
C VAL A 276 2.25 -10.03 -14.79
N ASP A 277 2.14 -11.23 -14.27
CA ASP A 277 1.48 -11.51 -12.99
C ASP A 277 2.50 -11.47 -11.85
N ALA A 278 2.52 -10.33 -11.12
CA ALA A 278 3.41 -10.13 -10.01
C ALA A 278 3.10 -11.05 -8.81
N SER A 279 1.88 -11.56 -8.70
CA SER A 279 1.51 -12.51 -7.64
C SER A 279 2.34 -13.79 -7.67
N LYS A 280 2.73 -14.25 -8.86
CA LYS A 280 3.57 -15.45 -9.05
C LYS A 280 4.97 -15.33 -8.45
N ALA A 281 5.41 -14.11 -8.12
CA ALA A 281 6.66 -13.92 -7.39
C ALA A 281 6.51 -14.16 -5.89
N ILE A 282 5.31 -14.01 -5.36
CA ILE A 282 5.00 -14.06 -3.92
C ILE A 282 4.22 -15.32 -3.56
N CYS A 283 3.45 -15.87 -4.49
CA CYS A 283 2.65 -17.09 -4.29
C CYS A 283 3.26 -18.29 -5.00
N ASP A 284 3.21 -19.44 -4.37
CA ASP A 284 3.59 -20.74 -4.92
C ASP A 284 2.62 -21.82 -4.44
N GLN A 285 2.15 -22.67 -5.36
CA GLN A 285 1.23 -23.80 -5.09
C GLN A 285 0.01 -23.41 -4.22
N GLY A 286 -0.58 -22.24 -4.47
CA GLY A 286 -1.77 -21.77 -3.75
C GLY A 286 -1.48 -21.13 -2.39
N ILE A 287 -0.21 -21.01 -2.00
CA ILE A 287 0.22 -20.36 -0.75
C ILE A 287 0.98 -19.08 -1.09
N CYS A 288 0.59 -17.97 -0.47
CA CYS A 288 1.26 -16.68 -0.62
C CYS A 288 2.07 -16.33 0.63
N PHE A 289 3.24 -15.71 0.43
CA PHE A 289 4.19 -15.40 1.48
C PHE A 289 4.21 -13.88 1.77
N VAL A 290 4.10 -13.52 3.04
CA VAL A 290 4.18 -12.13 3.50
C VAL A 290 5.60 -11.74 3.88
N GLY A 291 6.46 -12.72 4.09
CA GLY A 291 7.86 -12.59 4.43
C GLY A 291 8.56 -13.94 4.36
N ASP A 292 9.85 -13.97 4.67
CA ASP A 292 10.65 -15.21 4.71
C ASP A 292 10.52 -15.99 6.04
N GLY A 293 9.71 -15.47 6.97
CA GLY A 293 9.51 -16.05 8.31
C GLY A 293 10.70 -15.87 9.27
N VAL A 294 11.79 -15.26 8.82
CA VAL A 294 13.02 -15.10 9.60
C VAL A 294 13.36 -13.62 9.82
N ASN A 295 13.78 -12.94 8.78
CA ASN A 295 14.38 -11.60 8.85
C ASN A 295 13.82 -10.59 7.86
N SER A 296 12.91 -11.01 6.96
CA SER A 296 12.41 -10.13 5.92
C SER A 296 10.89 -10.18 5.86
N ILE A 297 10.27 -9.03 5.75
CA ILE A 297 8.87 -8.88 5.36
C ILE A 297 8.81 -8.25 3.97
N TYR A 298 7.92 -8.79 3.14
CA TYR A 298 7.77 -8.34 1.76
C TYR A 298 6.75 -7.20 1.65
N TYR A 299 5.88 -7.04 2.65
CA TYR A 299 4.85 -6.01 2.71
C TYR A 299 5.10 -5.02 3.85
N HIS A 300 4.91 -3.75 3.56
CA HIS A 300 4.96 -2.66 4.54
C HIS A 300 3.62 -2.52 5.28
N ASP A 301 2.53 -2.68 4.55
CA ASP A 301 1.14 -2.67 5.04
C ASP A 301 0.36 -3.81 4.37
N ASP A 302 -0.95 -3.69 4.22
CA ASP A 302 -1.79 -4.75 3.64
C ASP A 302 -1.66 -4.89 2.11
N ASN A 303 -0.96 -3.98 1.43
CA ASN A 303 -0.90 -3.97 -0.04
C ASN A 303 0.40 -3.39 -0.66
N HIS A 304 1.18 -2.62 0.08
CA HIS A 304 2.43 -2.05 -0.44
C HIS A 304 3.65 -2.90 -0.10
N LEU A 305 4.53 -3.06 -1.07
CA LEU A 305 5.78 -3.79 -0.89
C LEU A 305 6.83 -2.95 -0.16
N THR A 306 7.65 -3.62 0.65
CA THR A 306 8.93 -3.11 1.13
C THR A 306 9.97 -3.14 0.02
N ASN A 307 11.17 -2.60 0.26
CA ASN A 307 12.30 -2.77 -0.66
C ASN A 307 12.62 -4.26 -0.93
N LYS A 308 12.51 -5.12 0.09
CA LYS A 308 12.73 -6.57 -0.04
C LYS A 308 11.66 -7.24 -0.89
N GLY A 309 10.38 -6.88 -0.69
CA GLY A 309 9.29 -7.36 -1.52
C GLY A 309 9.42 -6.90 -2.97
N SER A 310 9.75 -5.63 -3.18
CA SER A 310 10.01 -5.07 -4.51
C SER A 310 11.15 -5.81 -5.23
N ASP A 311 12.26 -6.04 -4.53
CA ASP A 311 13.42 -6.78 -5.04
C ASP A 311 13.04 -8.22 -5.44
N LEU A 312 12.33 -8.93 -4.56
CA LEU A 312 11.85 -10.29 -4.84
C LEU A 312 10.96 -10.35 -6.09
N VAL A 313 9.97 -9.45 -6.17
CA VAL A 313 9.02 -9.42 -7.29
C VAL A 313 9.75 -9.14 -8.59
N LEU A 314 10.57 -8.10 -8.65
CA LEU A 314 11.22 -7.71 -9.89
C LEU A 314 12.31 -8.70 -10.32
N SER A 315 13.07 -9.29 -9.39
CA SER A 315 14.06 -10.32 -9.75
C SER A 315 13.39 -11.52 -10.42
N LYS A 316 12.26 -12.01 -9.90
CA LYS A 316 11.53 -13.14 -10.50
C LYS A 316 10.86 -12.78 -11.83
N ILE A 317 10.30 -11.58 -11.96
CA ILE A 317 9.68 -11.11 -13.22
C ILE A 317 10.74 -11.01 -14.33
N LEU A 318 11.90 -10.43 -14.04
CA LEU A 318 12.97 -10.24 -15.01
C LEU A 318 13.59 -11.56 -15.44
N GLN A 319 13.76 -12.53 -14.53
CA GLN A 319 14.23 -13.89 -14.87
C GLN A 319 13.31 -14.61 -15.86
N GLN A 320 12.01 -14.26 -15.92
CA GLN A 320 11.08 -14.82 -16.89
C GLN A 320 11.23 -14.21 -18.30
N GLY A 321 12.14 -13.26 -18.51
CA GLY A 321 12.38 -12.59 -19.80
C GLY A 321 11.18 -11.76 -20.30
N LYS A 322 10.31 -11.30 -19.41
CA LYS A 322 9.07 -10.60 -19.79
C LYS A 322 9.20 -9.09 -19.88
N PHE A 323 10.37 -8.55 -19.55
CA PHE A 323 10.70 -7.12 -19.66
C PHE A 323 11.48 -6.77 -20.91
#